data_37793f3d0fd91ffa472a5ea3228a2fc5
#
_entry.id   37793f3d0fd91ffa472a5ea3228a2fc5
#
_cell.length_a   1.000
_cell.length_b   1.000
_cell.length_c   1.000
_cell.angle_alpha   90.00
_cell.angle_beta   90.00
_cell.angle_gamma   90.00
#
_symmetry.space_group_name_H-M   'P 1'
#
loop_
_entity.id
_entity.type
_entity.pdbx_description
1 polymer ?
#
loop_
_entity_poly.entity_id
_entity_poly.type
_entity_poly.pdbx_seq_one_letter_code
_entity_poly.pdbx_strand_id
1 'polypeptide(L)'
;MPDSVTQWARCCLAVLVGVMAEPLSAVECELTSPAERAVERMFSQQAVSFEGTVLFERAGNRQFMTVSWPDAEGQGAMRRMNVMVNPPTERWSSPVHSPERICDVLRMYAASLGAERVVAGRLTQQLSLKPKDPLRLAHRFDLDTETGMALAMATAGTDGQVLERFEYAHIQFGDVATEISYERSDEIYSRGRAVIPGFFLVSEDPVNGVFVVSDGLATASIFVEPLPAGAPAGEGAVIEGATLTYTRGVTGAEGRLLISVLGEIPVVTARMLADAVRSPGVAN
;
A
#
# COMPACT_ATOMS: atom_id res chain seq x y z
N MET A 1 -64.37 -61.45 -13.87
CA MET A 1 -63.25 -62.33 -13.53
C MET A 1 -62.03 -61.46 -13.43
N PRO A 2 -61.41 -61.50 -12.31
CA PRO A 2 -60.65 -60.32 -11.81
C PRO A 2 -59.13 -60.53 -11.93
N ASP A 3 -58.44 -59.53 -12.08
CA ASP A 3 -56.98 -59.58 -11.92
C ASP A 3 -56.50 -58.45 -10.97
N SER A 4 -55.91 -58.94 -9.89
CA SER A 4 -55.24 -58.16 -8.86
C SER A 4 -53.85 -57.74 -9.32
N VAL A 5 -53.58 -56.46 -9.36
CA VAL A 5 -52.21 -55.94 -9.52
C VAL A 5 -51.72 -55.32 -8.24
N THR A 6 -50.76 -55.96 -7.65
CA THR A 6 -50.09 -55.58 -6.43
C THR A 6 -49.09 -54.44 -6.71
N GLN A 7 -49.32 -53.28 -6.13
CA GLN A 7 -48.52 -52.10 -6.29
C GLN A 7 -47.41 -52.03 -5.22
N TRP A 8 -46.16 -52.21 -5.63
CA TRP A 8 -44.99 -52.05 -4.77
C TRP A 8 -44.59 -50.59 -4.71
N ALA A 9 -44.85 -49.97 -3.58
CA ALA A 9 -44.36 -48.63 -3.29
C ALA A 9 -42.87 -48.69 -2.93
N ARG A 10 -42.01 -48.16 -3.80
CA ARG A 10 -40.61 -47.94 -3.48
C ARG A 10 -40.46 -46.52 -2.84
N CYS A 11 -40.20 -46.48 -1.53
CA CYS A 11 -39.75 -45.32 -0.82
C CYS A 11 -38.31 -44.96 -1.29
N CYS A 12 -38.18 -43.90 -2.08
CA CYS A 12 -36.89 -43.24 -2.30
C CYS A 12 -36.65 -42.26 -1.15
N LEU A 13 -35.81 -42.64 -0.21
CA LEU A 13 -35.28 -41.74 0.82
C LEU A 13 -34.21 -40.86 0.18
N ALA A 14 -34.57 -39.64 -0.17
CA ALA A 14 -33.61 -38.62 -0.62
C ALA A 14 -32.89 -38.07 0.62
N VAL A 15 -31.65 -38.50 0.80
CA VAL A 15 -30.72 -37.90 1.78
C VAL A 15 -30.25 -36.56 1.19
N LEU A 16 -30.83 -35.48 1.66
CA LEU A 16 -30.33 -34.12 1.45
C LEU A 16 -29.05 -33.93 2.27
N VAL A 17 -27.89 -34.15 1.64
CA VAL A 17 -26.61 -33.71 2.21
C VAL A 17 -26.57 -32.20 2.06
N GLY A 18 -26.99 -31.49 3.11
CA GLY A 18 -26.79 -30.05 3.23
C GLY A 18 -25.29 -29.77 3.36
N VAL A 19 -24.66 -29.34 2.28
CA VAL A 19 -23.33 -28.71 2.34
C VAL A 19 -23.53 -27.37 3.04
N MET A 20 -23.26 -27.38 4.35
CA MET A 20 -23.08 -26.15 5.12
C MET A 20 -21.83 -25.48 4.54
N ALA A 21 -22.01 -24.49 3.67
CA ALA A 21 -20.96 -23.55 3.35
C ALA A 21 -20.68 -22.77 4.65
N GLU A 22 -19.60 -23.16 5.32
CA GLU A 22 -19.08 -22.33 6.42
C GLU A 22 -18.73 -20.97 5.80
N PRO A 23 -19.23 -19.86 6.38
CA PRO A 23 -18.78 -18.55 5.96
C PRO A 23 -17.27 -18.54 6.17
N LEU A 24 -16.50 -18.21 5.12
CA LEU A 24 -15.08 -17.89 5.27
C LEU A 24 -15.03 -16.71 6.25
N SER A 25 -14.82 -17.03 7.52
CA SER A 25 -14.54 -16.05 8.54
C SER A 25 -13.31 -15.28 8.07
N ALA A 26 -13.47 -14.00 7.84
CA ALA A 26 -12.32 -13.10 7.72
C ALA A 26 -11.43 -13.39 8.93
N VAL A 27 -10.20 -13.84 8.68
CA VAL A 27 -9.25 -14.10 9.76
C VAL A 27 -8.89 -12.73 10.33
N GLU A 28 -9.62 -12.30 11.36
CA GLU A 28 -9.22 -11.18 12.19
C GLU A 28 -7.87 -11.55 12.81
N CYS A 29 -6.82 -10.78 12.49
CA CYS A 29 -5.56 -10.97 13.18
C CYS A 29 -5.69 -10.40 14.58
N GLU A 30 -5.47 -11.23 15.59
CA GLU A 30 -5.45 -10.81 16.97
C GLU A 30 -4.17 -10.00 17.25
N LEU A 31 -4.34 -8.72 17.60
CA LEU A 31 -3.24 -7.82 17.92
C LEU A 31 -2.78 -8.06 19.38
N THR A 32 -1.79 -8.90 19.55
CA THR A 32 -1.37 -9.36 20.88
C THR A 32 -0.25 -8.51 21.47
N SER A 33 0.65 -8.00 20.66
CA SER A 33 1.84 -7.26 21.12
C SER A 33 1.63 -5.74 21.14
N PRO A 34 2.39 -5.01 21.98
CA PRO A 34 2.40 -3.55 21.95
C PRO A 34 2.80 -2.96 20.59
N ALA A 35 3.67 -3.64 19.84
CA ALA A 35 4.11 -3.20 18.52
C ALA A 35 2.99 -3.31 17.48
N GLU A 36 2.21 -4.39 17.51
CA GLU A 36 1.03 -4.59 16.64
C GLU A 36 -0.04 -3.54 16.91
N ARG A 37 -0.28 -3.22 18.20
CA ARG A 37 -1.18 -2.12 18.58
C ARG A 37 -0.65 -0.75 18.15
N ALA A 38 0.67 -0.56 18.04
CA ALA A 38 1.22 0.67 17.49
C ALA A 38 0.99 0.78 15.98
N VAL A 39 1.07 -0.35 15.24
CA VAL A 39 0.66 -0.40 13.83
C VAL A 39 -0.82 -0.02 13.69
N GLU A 40 -1.69 -0.62 14.50
CA GLU A 40 -3.11 -0.28 14.51
C GLU A 40 -3.35 1.22 14.73
N ARG A 41 -2.73 1.81 15.75
CA ARG A 41 -2.85 3.25 16.00
C ARG A 41 -2.36 4.10 14.83
N MET A 42 -1.26 3.72 14.20
CA MET A 42 -0.74 4.41 13.01
C MET A 42 -1.74 4.40 11.85
N PHE A 43 -2.48 3.30 11.67
CA PHE A 43 -3.47 3.17 10.60
C PHE A 43 -4.87 3.66 10.98
N SER A 44 -5.19 3.75 12.27
CA SER A 44 -6.50 4.17 12.78
C SER A 44 -6.57 5.66 13.11
N GLN A 45 -5.60 6.46 12.69
CA GLN A 45 -5.54 7.90 12.99
C GLN A 45 -6.86 8.57 12.62
N GLN A 46 -7.45 9.25 13.58
CA GLN A 46 -8.49 10.22 13.29
C GLN A 46 -7.87 11.33 12.43
N ALA A 47 -8.59 11.78 11.44
CA ALA A 47 -8.15 12.88 10.57
C ALA A 47 -8.10 14.19 11.39
N VAL A 48 -7.00 14.38 12.11
CA VAL A 48 -6.72 15.62 12.83
C VAL A 48 -6.13 16.59 11.81
N SER A 49 -6.67 17.80 11.74
CA SER A 49 -6.08 18.84 10.92
C SER A 49 -4.71 19.20 11.46
N PHE A 50 -3.76 19.42 10.57
CA PHE A 50 -2.42 19.84 10.95
C PHE A 50 -1.78 20.72 9.87
N GLU A 51 -0.84 21.53 10.32
CA GLU A 51 0.10 22.27 9.47
C GLU A 51 1.50 22.09 10.04
N GLY A 52 2.50 21.92 9.18
CA GLY A 52 3.86 21.70 9.64
C GLY A 52 4.93 21.98 8.61
N THR A 53 6.16 21.99 9.10
CA THR A 53 7.37 22.04 8.27
C THR A 53 8.10 20.71 8.40
N VAL A 54 8.38 20.10 7.28
CA VAL A 54 9.07 18.81 7.16
C VAL A 54 10.44 19.01 6.55
N LEU A 55 11.46 18.42 7.16
CA LEU A 55 12.74 18.15 6.52
C LEU A 55 12.62 16.80 5.79
N PHE A 56 12.76 16.84 4.47
CA PHE A 56 12.80 15.67 3.63
C PHE A 56 14.21 15.45 3.11
N GLU A 57 14.71 14.23 3.18
CA GLU A 57 16.01 13.81 2.68
C GLU A 57 15.87 12.59 1.77
N ARG A 58 16.34 12.74 0.53
CA ARG A 58 16.32 11.71 -0.50
C ARG A 58 17.61 11.75 -1.30
N ALA A 59 18.27 10.62 -1.48
CA ALA A 59 19.50 10.50 -2.28
C ALA A 59 20.56 11.57 -1.93
N GLY A 60 20.72 11.91 -0.64
CA GLY A 60 21.65 12.91 -0.16
C GLY A 60 21.20 14.37 -0.32
N ASN A 61 20.08 14.61 -0.98
CA ASN A 61 19.47 15.94 -1.09
C ASN A 61 18.54 16.21 0.10
N ARG A 62 18.63 17.40 0.65
CA ARG A 62 17.78 17.87 1.76
C ARG A 62 16.95 19.06 1.34
N GLN A 63 15.67 19.03 1.68
CA GLN A 63 14.76 20.13 1.41
C GLN A 63 13.75 20.29 2.52
N PHE A 64 13.33 21.52 2.76
CA PHE A 64 12.21 21.83 3.63
C PHE A 64 10.94 21.97 2.81
N MET A 65 9.86 21.43 3.35
CA MET A 65 8.52 21.52 2.76
C MET A 65 7.53 21.95 3.82
N THR A 66 6.55 22.76 3.46
CA THR A 66 5.34 22.95 4.26
C THR A 66 4.34 21.88 3.88
N VAL A 67 3.69 21.32 4.88
CA VAL A 67 2.67 20.27 4.73
C VAL A 67 1.44 20.68 5.52
N SER A 68 0.27 20.54 4.97
CA SER A 68 -1.00 20.78 5.66
C SER A 68 -2.02 19.70 5.34
N TRP A 69 -2.94 19.50 6.28
CA TRP A 69 -4.04 18.55 6.16
C TRP A 69 -5.22 19.00 7.03
N PRO A 70 -6.47 18.90 6.60
CA PRO A 70 -6.87 18.95 5.18
C PRO A 70 -6.77 20.37 4.63
N ASP A 71 -6.73 20.54 3.32
CA ASP A 71 -6.98 21.83 2.68
C ASP A 71 -8.50 22.09 2.54
N ALA A 72 -8.87 23.17 1.86
CA ALA A 72 -10.27 23.54 1.64
C ALA A 72 -11.06 22.47 0.82
N GLU A 73 -10.38 21.65 0.06
CA GLU A 73 -10.93 20.56 -0.74
C GLU A 73 -10.84 19.19 -0.02
N GLY A 74 -10.42 19.16 1.24
CA GLY A 74 -10.28 17.93 2.02
C GLY A 74 -9.05 17.08 1.62
N GLN A 75 -8.05 17.68 0.98
CA GLN A 75 -6.82 17.04 0.54
C GLN A 75 -5.62 17.51 1.35
N GLY A 76 -4.56 16.70 1.36
CA GLY A 76 -3.25 17.14 1.84
C GLY A 76 -2.58 18.06 0.83
N ALA A 77 -1.89 19.08 1.31
CA ALA A 77 -1.11 19.97 0.48
C ALA A 77 0.36 19.98 0.93
N MET A 78 1.27 19.91 -0.04
CA MET A 78 2.71 19.93 0.19
C MET A 78 3.37 20.95 -0.73
N ARG A 79 4.28 21.76 -0.18
CA ARG A 79 4.95 22.82 -0.91
C ARG A 79 6.42 22.92 -0.51
N ARG A 80 7.30 23.01 -1.51
CA ARG A 80 8.76 23.17 -1.28
C ARG A 80 9.06 24.59 -0.82
N MET A 81 9.85 24.75 0.25
CA MET A 81 10.19 26.06 0.82
C MET A 81 11.38 26.75 0.12
N ASN A 82 12.28 25.97 -0.49
CA ASN A 82 13.55 26.48 -1.02
C ASN A 82 13.48 26.97 -2.48
N VAL A 83 12.28 27.13 -3.03
CA VAL A 83 12.09 27.58 -4.42
C VAL A 83 11.69 29.06 -4.43
N MET A 84 12.53 29.90 -5.05
CA MET A 84 12.35 31.36 -5.08
C MET A 84 11.15 31.87 -5.90
N VAL A 85 10.58 31.00 -6.75
CA VAL A 85 9.43 31.33 -7.60
C VAL A 85 8.34 30.34 -7.27
N ASN A 86 7.17 30.83 -6.85
CA ASN A 86 5.95 30.08 -6.49
C ASN A 86 6.01 28.56 -6.86
N PRO A 87 6.52 27.70 -5.97
CA PRO A 87 6.60 26.29 -6.27
C PRO A 87 5.18 25.73 -6.43
N PRO A 88 4.98 24.75 -7.31
CA PRO A 88 3.70 24.09 -7.42
C PRO A 88 3.34 23.46 -6.06
N THR A 89 2.07 23.56 -5.68
CA THR A 89 1.53 22.83 -4.54
C THR A 89 1.20 21.43 -5.01
N GLU A 90 1.87 20.45 -4.45
CA GLU A 90 1.54 19.03 -4.68
C GLU A 90 0.42 18.66 -3.71
N ARG A 91 -0.64 18.05 -4.22
CA ARG A 91 -1.78 17.57 -3.41
C ARG A 91 -1.72 16.05 -3.30
N TRP A 92 -2.17 15.56 -2.18
CA TRP A 92 -2.22 14.14 -1.91
C TRP A 92 -3.51 13.79 -1.15
N SER A 93 -4.00 12.59 -1.35
CA SER A 93 -5.13 12.05 -0.59
C SER A 93 -4.60 11.17 0.54
N SER A 94 -5.23 11.26 1.71
CA SER A 94 -4.91 10.31 2.78
C SER A 94 -5.25 8.91 2.30
N PRO A 95 -4.34 7.95 2.43
CA PRO A 95 -4.68 6.58 2.12
C PRO A 95 -5.80 6.13 3.08
N VAL A 96 -6.88 5.61 2.52
CA VAL A 96 -7.95 5.02 3.32
C VAL A 96 -7.42 3.78 4.02
N HIS A 97 -7.51 3.77 5.32
CA HIS A 97 -7.02 2.68 6.14
C HIS A 97 -8.18 1.77 6.54
N SER A 98 -8.12 0.50 6.13
CA SER A 98 -9.04 -0.53 6.59
C SER A 98 -8.36 -1.43 7.63
N PRO A 99 -9.09 -1.97 8.61
CA PRO A 99 -8.54 -2.94 9.57
C PRO A 99 -7.89 -4.15 8.90
N GLU A 100 -8.37 -4.56 7.74
CA GLU A 100 -7.83 -5.68 6.95
C GLU A 100 -6.39 -5.42 6.50
N ARG A 101 -6.03 -4.17 6.21
CA ARG A 101 -4.67 -3.77 5.86
C ARG A 101 -3.68 -3.98 6.99
N ILE A 102 -4.08 -3.77 8.23
CA ILE A 102 -3.23 -3.99 9.41
C ILE A 102 -2.77 -5.44 9.43
N CYS A 103 -3.69 -6.37 9.22
CA CYS A 103 -3.39 -7.80 9.16
C CYS A 103 -2.46 -8.16 8.01
N ASP A 104 -2.64 -7.54 6.85
CA ASP A 104 -1.76 -7.76 5.70
C ASP A 104 -0.36 -7.24 5.97
N VAL A 105 -0.22 -6.03 6.51
CA VAL A 105 1.07 -5.48 6.92
C VAL A 105 1.75 -6.39 7.94
N LEU A 106 1.06 -6.81 8.99
CA LEU A 106 1.61 -7.67 10.03
C LEU A 106 1.95 -9.09 9.54
N ARG A 107 1.32 -9.53 8.46
CA ARG A 107 1.68 -10.79 7.79
C ARG A 107 3.01 -10.65 7.04
N MET A 108 3.26 -9.49 6.43
CA MET A 108 4.45 -9.24 5.59
C MET A 108 5.61 -8.65 6.38
N TYR A 109 5.35 -7.96 7.49
CA TYR A 109 6.36 -7.29 8.30
C TYR A 109 6.37 -7.80 9.74
N ALA A 110 7.56 -7.83 10.33
CA ALA A 110 7.75 -7.97 11.77
C ALA A 110 7.76 -6.57 12.41
N ALA A 111 6.82 -6.32 13.30
CA ALA A 111 6.72 -5.06 14.04
C ALA A 111 7.52 -5.14 15.34
N SER A 112 8.24 -4.08 15.68
CA SER A 112 8.93 -3.92 16.97
C SER A 112 8.95 -2.48 17.42
N LEU A 113 8.86 -2.26 18.73
CA LEU A 113 9.03 -0.92 19.31
C LEU A 113 10.52 -0.66 19.61
N GLY A 114 10.94 0.57 19.36
CA GLY A 114 12.24 1.10 19.75
C GLY A 114 12.16 2.08 20.93
N ALA A 115 13.13 2.97 21.03
CA ALA A 115 13.15 3.99 22.05
C ALA A 115 12.14 5.12 21.80
N GLU A 116 11.73 5.78 22.88
CA GLU A 116 11.03 7.05 22.78
C GLU A 116 12.01 8.18 22.46
N ARG A 117 11.57 9.18 21.70
CA ARG A 117 12.29 10.43 21.47
C ARG A 117 11.33 11.60 21.29
N VAL A 118 11.89 12.81 21.23
CA VAL A 118 11.11 14.02 20.95
C VAL A 118 11.31 14.42 19.49
N VAL A 119 10.20 14.62 18.75
CA VAL A 119 10.16 15.12 17.38
C VAL A 119 9.23 16.32 17.33
N ALA A 120 9.69 17.45 16.78
CA ALA A 120 8.91 18.69 16.71
C ALA A 120 8.30 19.11 18.07
N GLY A 121 9.00 18.88 19.17
CA GLY A 121 8.53 19.17 20.53
C GLY A 121 7.53 18.16 21.14
N ARG A 122 7.22 17.07 20.45
CA ARG A 122 6.25 16.04 20.85
C ARG A 122 6.93 14.72 21.18
N LEU A 123 6.45 14.04 22.21
CA LEU A 123 6.95 12.71 22.56
C LEU A 123 6.49 11.69 21.52
N THR A 124 7.41 10.91 21.00
CA THR A 124 7.15 9.86 20.02
C THR A 124 7.65 8.51 20.48
N GLN A 125 6.97 7.45 20.07
CA GLN A 125 7.38 6.07 20.21
C GLN A 125 7.88 5.56 18.85
N GLN A 126 9.09 5.04 18.80
CA GLN A 126 9.62 4.43 17.60
C GLN A 126 8.91 3.10 17.31
N LEU A 127 8.46 2.93 16.07
CA LEU A 127 7.94 1.68 15.50
C LEU A 127 8.80 1.29 14.30
N SER A 128 9.32 0.06 14.30
CA SER A 128 10.06 -0.51 13.18
C SER A 128 9.25 -1.63 12.54
N LEU A 129 9.09 -1.56 11.21
CA LEU A 129 8.49 -2.59 10.37
C LEU A 129 9.58 -3.20 9.49
N LYS A 130 10.07 -4.38 9.91
CA LYS A 130 11.09 -5.11 9.16
C LYS A 130 10.42 -6.14 8.26
N PRO A 131 10.69 -6.14 6.95
CA PRO A 131 10.09 -7.13 6.05
C PRO A 131 10.54 -8.55 6.41
N LYS A 132 9.64 -9.51 6.24
CA LYS A 132 9.88 -10.95 6.48
C LYS A 132 10.48 -11.64 5.26
N ASP A 133 10.56 -10.94 4.13
CA ASP A 133 11.09 -11.43 2.87
C ASP A 133 11.88 -10.31 2.14
N PRO A 134 12.62 -10.61 1.07
CA PRO A 134 13.43 -9.63 0.33
C PRO A 134 12.62 -8.79 -0.67
N LEU A 135 11.28 -8.93 -0.72
CA LEU A 135 10.44 -8.24 -1.70
C LEU A 135 10.02 -6.84 -1.25
N ARG A 136 10.45 -6.40 -0.07
CA ARG A 136 9.98 -5.18 0.59
C ARG A 136 11.12 -4.36 1.16
N LEU A 137 10.89 -3.07 1.28
CA LEU A 137 11.76 -2.16 2.02
C LEU A 137 11.39 -2.20 3.51
N ALA A 138 12.35 -1.86 4.36
CA ALA A 138 12.12 -1.72 5.79
C ALA A 138 11.70 -0.28 6.11
N HIS A 139 10.83 -0.11 7.11
CA HIS A 139 10.34 1.20 7.52
C HIS A 139 10.53 1.39 9.02
N ARG A 140 10.85 2.61 9.41
CA ARG A 140 10.92 3.06 10.80
C ARG A 140 10.14 4.35 10.94
N PHE A 141 9.22 4.36 11.86
CA PHE A 141 8.36 5.50 12.17
C PHE A 141 8.63 5.99 13.58
N ASP A 142 8.51 7.28 13.81
CA ASP A 142 8.39 7.88 15.14
C ASP A 142 6.97 8.39 15.28
N LEU A 143 6.16 7.62 16.00
CA LEU A 143 4.73 7.86 16.15
C LEU A 143 4.49 8.76 17.35
N ASP A 144 3.80 9.86 17.15
CA ASP A 144 3.31 10.71 18.23
C ASP A 144 2.48 9.90 19.25
N THR A 145 2.80 10.00 20.52
CA THR A 145 2.17 9.16 21.55
C THR A 145 0.71 9.51 21.81
N GLU A 146 0.29 10.74 21.48
CA GLU A 146 -1.08 11.22 21.69
C GLU A 146 -1.97 10.92 20.47
N THR A 147 -1.48 11.25 19.26
CA THR A 147 -2.28 11.15 18.03
C THR A 147 -2.04 9.87 17.24
N GLY A 148 -0.92 9.17 17.46
CA GLY A 148 -0.50 8.05 16.62
C GLY A 148 0.11 8.46 15.26
N MET A 149 0.14 9.76 14.94
CA MET A 149 0.67 10.26 13.70
C MET A 149 2.19 10.04 13.59
N ALA A 150 2.67 9.64 12.42
CA ALA A 150 4.09 9.53 12.15
C ALA A 150 4.70 10.93 11.99
N LEU A 151 5.49 11.36 12.97
CA LEU A 151 6.22 12.64 12.93
C LEU A 151 7.61 12.51 12.29
N ALA A 152 8.11 11.31 12.14
CA ALA A 152 9.25 11.00 11.29
C ALA A 152 9.11 9.60 10.71
N MET A 153 9.69 9.41 9.53
CA MET A 153 9.79 8.11 8.88
C MET A 153 11.16 7.98 8.20
N ALA A 154 11.70 6.77 8.20
CA ALA A 154 12.84 6.42 7.39
C ALA A 154 12.55 5.10 6.66
N THR A 155 12.83 5.08 5.36
CA THR A 155 12.76 3.89 4.52
C THR A 155 14.19 3.40 4.26
N ALA A 156 14.41 2.11 4.47
CA ALA A 156 15.71 1.48 4.29
C ALA A 156 15.65 0.33 3.29
N GLY A 157 16.73 0.18 2.54
CA GLY A 157 16.93 -0.94 1.62
C GLY A 157 17.13 -2.28 2.32
N THR A 158 17.21 -3.33 1.53
CA THR A 158 17.44 -4.70 2.02
C THR A 158 18.82 -4.88 2.68
N ASP A 159 19.76 -3.98 2.40
CA ASP A 159 21.08 -3.88 3.04
C ASP A 159 21.07 -3.07 4.36
N GLY A 160 19.92 -2.48 4.72
CA GLY A 160 19.75 -1.64 5.89
C GLY A 160 20.20 -0.17 5.70
N GLN A 161 20.66 0.21 4.50
CA GLN A 161 20.98 1.60 4.21
C GLN A 161 19.70 2.43 4.12
N VAL A 162 19.67 3.59 4.81
CA VAL A 162 18.54 4.54 4.71
C VAL A 162 18.56 5.17 3.32
N LEU A 163 17.46 4.99 2.59
CA LEU A 163 17.27 5.49 1.23
C LEU A 163 16.65 6.89 1.22
N GLU A 164 15.68 7.08 2.11
CA GLU A 164 15.04 8.37 2.32
C GLU A 164 14.46 8.48 3.72
N ARG A 165 14.25 9.70 4.15
CA ARG A 165 13.56 9.99 5.40
C ARG A 165 12.85 11.33 5.34
N PHE A 166 11.81 11.47 6.15
CA PHE A 166 11.26 12.76 6.52
C PHE A 166 11.21 12.89 8.05
N GLU A 167 11.23 14.14 8.52
CA GLU A 167 11.05 14.46 9.93
C GLU A 167 10.40 15.85 10.05
N TYR A 168 9.37 15.95 10.87
CA TYR A 168 8.77 17.25 11.18
C TYR A 168 9.75 18.09 12.01
N ALA A 169 10.13 19.24 11.49
CA ALA A 169 10.86 20.27 12.24
C ALA A 169 9.91 21.07 13.14
N HIS A 170 8.66 21.23 12.68
CA HIS A 170 7.59 21.90 13.40
C HIS A 170 6.25 21.29 12.97
N ILE A 171 5.32 21.15 13.90
CA ILE A 171 3.95 20.72 13.62
C ILE A 171 2.98 21.41 14.59
N GLN A 172 1.85 21.85 14.07
CA GLN A 172 0.71 22.33 14.83
C GLN A 172 -0.51 21.53 14.43
N PHE A 173 -1.19 20.98 15.43
CA PHE A 173 -2.49 20.35 15.23
C PHE A 173 -3.57 21.43 15.40
N GLY A 174 -4.51 21.47 14.47
CA GLY A 174 -5.70 22.28 14.57
C GLY A 174 -6.72 21.61 15.49
N ASP A 175 -7.83 22.31 15.73
CA ASP A 175 -8.99 21.73 16.38
C ASP A 175 -9.46 20.52 15.55
N VAL A 176 -9.93 19.46 16.24
CA VAL A 176 -10.46 18.25 15.59
C VAL A 176 -11.43 18.68 14.52
N ALA A 177 -11.05 18.52 13.27
CA ALA A 177 -11.87 18.90 12.14
C ALA A 177 -13.22 18.20 12.30
N THR A 178 -14.29 18.99 12.32
CA THR A 178 -15.68 18.52 12.27
C THR A 178 -15.71 17.39 11.25
N GLU A 179 -16.20 16.22 11.66
CA GLU A 179 -16.31 14.98 10.92
C GLU A 179 -16.20 15.19 9.40
N ILE A 180 -14.99 15.09 8.86
CA ILE A 180 -14.84 14.84 7.44
C ILE A 180 -15.37 13.43 7.29
N SER A 181 -16.65 13.31 6.95
CA SER A 181 -17.26 12.04 6.60
C SER A 181 -16.57 11.59 5.31
N TYR A 182 -15.45 10.88 5.47
CA TYR A 182 -14.98 10.08 4.35
C TYR A 182 -16.13 9.12 4.03
N GLU A 183 -16.80 9.34 2.90
CA GLU A 183 -17.54 8.25 2.30
C GLU A 183 -16.52 7.13 2.13
N ARG A 184 -16.60 6.18 3.05
CA ARG A 184 -15.80 4.97 3.00
C ARG A 184 -16.22 4.29 1.71
N SER A 185 -15.44 4.53 0.66
CA SER A 185 -15.60 3.74 -0.56
C SER A 185 -15.07 2.35 -0.25
N ASP A 186 -15.91 1.54 0.39
CA ASP A 186 -15.64 0.12 0.67
C ASP A 186 -15.32 -0.64 -0.62
N GLU A 187 -15.62 -0.05 -1.77
CA GLU A 187 -15.41 -0.60 -3.11
C GLU A 187 -13.95 -0.58 -3.59
N ILE A 188 -13.11 0.35 -3.08
CA ILE A 188 -11.72 0.52 -3.58
C ILE A 188 -10.75 -0.46 -2.89
N TYR A 189 -11.14 -1.09 -1.79
CA TYR A 189 -10.24 -1.90 -0.97
C TYR A 189 -10.69 -3.34 -0.75
N SER A 190 -11.64 -3.83 -1.55
CA SER A 190 -11.81 -5.28 -1.62
C SER A 190 -10.45 -5.85 -2.05
N ARG A 191 -9.95 -6.81 -1.26
CA ARG A 191 -8.70 -7.49 -1.52
C ARG A 191 -8.72 -8.06 -2.93
N GLY A 192 -8.06 -7.37 -3.85
CA GLY A 192 -7.95 -7.81 -5.22
C GLY A 192 -7.17 -9.12 -5.31
N ARG A 193 -7.09 -9.71 -6.49
CA ARG A 193 -6.29 -10.93 -6.69
C ARG A 193 -4.81 -10.66 -6.36
N ALA A 194 -4.14 -11.66 -5.81
CA ALA A 194 -2.70 -11.64 -5.62
C ALA A 194 -1.99 -11.64 -6.98
N VAL A 195 -1.06 -10.69 -7.18
CA VAL A 195 -0.24 -10.60 -8.39
C VAL A 195 1.10 -11.31 -8.20
N ILE A 196 1.75 -11.05 -7.07
CA ILE A 196 2.93 -11.76 -6.58
C ILE A 196 2.77 -11.97 -5.07
N PRO A 197 3.62 -12.77 -4.40
CA PRO A 197 3.48 -13.02 -2.98
C PRO A 197 3.36 -11.73 -2.14
N GLY A 198 2.19 -11.54 -1.52
CA GLY A 198 1.86 -10.43 -0.64
C GLY A 198 1.61 -9.08 -1.31
N PHE A 199 1.58 -9.00 -2.65
CA PHE A 199 1.09 -7.83 -3.36
C PHE A 199 -0.22 -8.15 -4.07
N PHE A 200 -1.21 -7.32 -3.82
CA PHE A 200 -2.58 -7.48 -4.33
C PHE A 200 -2.92 -6.33 -5.27
N LEU A 201 -3.67 -6.64 -6.30
CA LEU A 201 -4.20 -5.64 -7.22
C LEU A 201 -5.19 -4.74 -6.46
N VAL A 202 -4.97 -3.45 -6.45
CA VAL A 202 -5.84 -2.45 -5.78
C VAL A 202 -6.58 -1.57 -6.77
N SER A 203 -6.06 -1.43 -8.00
CA SER A 203 -6.72 -0.70 -9.08
C SER A 203 -6.20 -1.20 -10.41
N GLU A 204 -7.07 -1.20 -11.44
CA GLU A 204 -6.68 -1.52 -12.81
C GLU A 204 -7.44 -0.66 -13.81
N ASP A 205 -6.71 -0.23 -14.82
CA ASP A 205 -7.24 0.37 -16.05
C ASP A 205 -6.63 -0.37 -17.24
N PRO A 206 -7.24 -1.49 -17.65
CA PRO A 206 -6.71 -2.30 -18.75
C PRO A 206 -6.77 -1.58 -20.11
N VAL A 207 -7.63 -0.57 -20.28
CA VAL A 207 -7.71 0.22 -21.50
C VAL A 207 -6.46 1.06 -21.70
N ASN A 208 -5.96 1.66 -20.61
CA ASN A 208 -4.74 2.45 -20.61
C ASN A 208 -3.50 1.65 -20.18
N GLY A 209 -3.65 0.35 -19.91
CA GLY A 209 -2.54 -0.52 -19.50
C GLY A 209 -1.95 -0.17 -18.15
N VAL A 210 -2.77 0.32 -17.19
CA VAL A 210 -2.33 0.74 -15.86
C VAL A 210 -2.85 -0.22 -14.81
N PHE A 211 -1.94 -0.70 -13.95
CA PHE A 211 -2.26 -1.57 -12.82
C PHE A 211 -1.57 -1.05 -11.58
N VAL A 212 -2.28 -1.02 -10.46
CA VAL A 212 -1.73 -0.61 -9.17
C VAL A 212 -1.82 -1.77 -8.20
N VAL A 213 -0.70 -2.08 -7.56
CA VAL A 213 -0.59 -3.17 -6.57
C VAL A 213 -0.09 -2.62 -5.24
N SER A 214 -0.51 -3.24 -4.14
CA SER A 214 -0.06 -2.87 -2.80
C SER A 214 0.07 -4.11 -1.91
N ASP A 215 0.96 -4.04 -0.93
CA ASP A 215 1.08 -5.02 0.16
C ASP A 215 0.43 -4.53 1.48
N GLY A 216 -0.27 -3.38 1.40
CA GLY A 216 -0.87 -2.69 2.54
C GLY A 216 -0.03 -1.53 3.07
N LEU A 217 1.26 -1.47 2.78
CA LEU A 217 2.18 -0.38 3.17
C LEU A 217 2.83 0.26 1.94
N ALA A 218 3.49 -0.54 1.11
CA ALA A 218 4.08 -0.11 -0.14
C ALA A 218 3.09 -0.25 -1.30
N THR A 219 3.23 0.64 -2.30
CA THR A 219 2.43 0.62 -3.52
C THR A 219 3.34 0.68 -4.74
N ALA A 220 2.97 -0.03 -5.79
CA ALA A 220 3.63 0.05 -7.09
C ALA A 220 2.62 0.19 -8.22
N SER A 221 2.90 1.09 -9.15
CA SER A 221 2.16 1.27 -10.39
C SER A 221 2.89 0.56 -11.53
N ILE A 222 2.15 -0.17 -12.34
CA ILE A 222 2.65 -0.92 -13.48
C ILE A 222 2.00 -0.35 -14.74
N PHE A 223 2.80 0.03 -15.71
CA PHE A 223 2.37 0.55 -16.99
C PHE A 223 2.76 -0.42 -18.09
N VAL A 224 1.83 -0.75 -18.96
CA VAL A 224 2.04 -1.63 -20.11
C VAL A 224 1.69 -0.87 -21.37
N GLU A 225 2.71 -0.58 -22.17
CA GLU A 225 2.59 0.27 -23.35
C GLU A 225 3.22 -0.40 -24.57
N PRO A 226 2.80 -0.08 -25.81
CA PRO A 226 3.50 -0.52 -26.99
C PRO A 226 4.96 -0.01 -27.00
N LEU A 227 5.94 -0.89 -27.18
CA LEU A 227 7.34 -0.49 -27.31
C LEU A 227 7.53 0.20 -28.66
N PRO A 228 8.03 1.45 -28.70
CA PRO A 228 8.25 2.18 -29.95
C PRO A 228 9.10 1.42 -30.96
N ALA A 229 8.82 1.60 -32.24
CA ALA A 229 9.60 1.00 -33.32
C ALA A 229 11.05 1.49 -33.25
N GLY A 230 12.00 0.56 -33.31
CA GLY A 230 13.43 0.85 -33.21
C GLY A 230 14.00 0.96 -31.80
N ALA A 231 13.17 1.06 -30.75
CA ALA A 231 13.64 1.01 -29.38
C ALA A 231 14.20 -0.41 -29.05
N PRO A 232 15.34 -0.53 -28.39
CA PRO A 232 15.86 -1.84 -28.00
C PRO A 232 14.96 -2.48 -26.94
N ALA A 233 14.74 -3.78 -27.05
CA ALA A 233 14.14 -4.56 -25.98
C ALA A 233 15.23 -4.79 -24.92
N GLY A 234 15.27 -3.92 -23.92
CA GLY A 234 16.24 -3.96 -22.83
C GLY A 234 15.55 -3.94 -21.48
N GLU A 235 16.33 -4.04 -20.45
CA GLU A 235 15.93 -3.93 -19.05
C GLU A 235 16.76 -2.84 -18.40
N GLY A 236 16.14 -1.98 -17.58
CA GLY A 236 16.82 -0.92 -16.87
C GLY A 236 16.10 -0.56 -15.56
N ALA A 237 16.86 -0.04 -14.61
CA ALA A 237 16.34 0.45 -13.35
C ALA A 237 17.01 1.77 -12.97
N VAL A 238 16.21 2.72 -12.46
CA VAL A 238 16.66 3.97 -11.85
C VAL A 238 16.11 4.02 -10.45
N ILE A 239 16.97 4.33 -9.47
CA ILE A 239 16.61 4.43 -8.07
C ILE A 239 16.89 5.85 -7.61
N GLU A 240 15.88 6.50 -7.06
CA GLU A 240 15.98 7.83 -6.46
C GLU A 240 15.35 7.78 -5.05
N GLY A 241 16.21 7.75 -4.03
CA GLY A 241 15.76 7.47 -2.67
C GLY A 241 15.15 6.08 -2.54
N ALA A 242 13.94 5.98 -2.02
CA ALA A 242 13.18 4.73 -1.94
C ALA A 242 12.42 4.39 -3.23
N THR A 243 12.24 5.37 -4.11
CA THR A 243 11.48 5.19 -5.35
C THR A 243 12.32 4.50 -6.41
N LEU A 244 11.81 3.38 -6.92
CA LEU A 244 12.35 2.65 -8.05
C LEU A 244 11.50 2.92 -9.29
N THR A 245 12.14 3.23 -10.42
CA THR A 245 11.56 3.12 -11.76
C THR A 245 12.29 1.98 -12.48
N TYR A 246 11.56 0.92 -12.80
CA TYR A 246 12.07 -0.23 -13.53
C TYR A 246 11.35 -0.33 -14.87
N THR A 247 12.11 -0.56 -15.94
CA THR A 247 11.55 -0.72 -17.29
C THR A 247 12.09 -1.97 -17.96
N ARG A 248 11.22 -2.64 -18.73
CA ARG A 248 11.58 -3.82 -19.49
C ARG A 248 10.83 -3.90 -20.81
N GLY A 249 11.56 -3.99 -21.91
CA GLY A 249 11.00 -4.31 -23.21
C GLY A 249 10.82 -5.83 -23.36
N VAL A 250 9.63 -6.26 -23.73
CA VAL A 250 9.31 -7.68 -23.98
C VAL A 250 8.71 -7.86 -25.37
N THR A 251 8.86 -9.06 -25.93
CA THR A 251 8.19 -9.46 -27.17
C THR A 251 7.21 -10.58 -26.84
N GLY A 252 5.95 -10.33 -27.08
CA GLY A 252 4.85 -11.26 -26.85
C GLY A 252 4.09 -11.59 -28.15
N ALA A 253 3.02 -12.37 -28.02
CA ALA A 253 2.15 -12.73 -29.16
C ALA A 253 1.47 -11.51 -29.78
N GLU A 254 1.18 -10.49 -28.99
CA GLU A 254 0.50 -9.26 -29.41
C GLU A 254 1.45 -8.14 -29.86
N GLY A 255 2.74 -8.44 -29.96
CA GLY A 255 3.76 -7.48 -30.39
C GLY A 255 4.83 -7.21 -29.35
N ARG A 256 5.45 -6.03 -29.49
CA ARG A 256 6.49 -5.56 -28.58
C ARG A 256 5.89 -4.59 -27.57
N LEU A 257 6.12 -4.88 -26.30
CA LEU A 257 5.61 -4.09 -25.19
C LEU A 257 6.75 -3.53 -24.34
N LEU A 258 6.54 -2.36 -23.77
CA LEU A 258 7.32 -1.78 -22.68
C LEU A 258 6.52 -1.94 -21.40
N ILE A 259 7.11 -2.57 -20.40
CA ILE A 259 6.55 -2.67 -19.06
C ILE A 259 7.36 -1.76 -18.15
N SER A 260 6.72 -0.81 -17.52
CA SER A 260 7.32 0.10 -16.55
C SER A 260 6.70 -0.12 -15.19
N VAL A 261 7.53 -0.26 -14.15
CA VAL A 261 7.09 -0.42 -12.76
C VAL A 261 7.68 0.72 -11.93
N LEU A 262 6.82 1.47 -11.27
CA LEU A 262 7.18 2.61 -10.44
C LEU A 262 6.66 2.40 -9.01
N GLY A 263 7.53 2.46 -8.00
CA GLY A 263 7.10 2.30 -6.60
C GLY A 263 8.25 2.26 -5.60
N GLU A 264 7.88 2.25 -4.32
CA GLU A 264 8.83 2.09 -3.21
C GLU A 264 9.06 0.60 -2.90
N ILE A 265 9.70 -0.07 -3.84
CA ILE A 265 9.92 -1.51 -3.81
C ILE A 265 11.34 -1.86 -4.27
N PRO A 266 11.90 -3.01 -3.85
CA PRO A 266 13.17 -3.51 -4.37
C PRO A 266 13.09 -3.87 -5.86
N VAL A 267 14.24 -3.83 -6.56
CA VAL A 267 14.36 -4.21 -7.99
C VAL A 267 13.84 -5.64 -8.25
N VAL A 268 14.08 -6.56 -7.33
CA VAL A 268 13.58 -7.95 -7.44
C VAL A 268 12.06 -7.99 -7.52
N THR A 269 11.38 -7.18 -6.74
CA THR A 269 9.90 -7.07 -6.73
C THR A 269 9.38 -6.48 -8.02
N ALA A 270 10.00 -5.40 -8.49
CA ALA A 270 9.61 -4.78 -9.76
C ALA A 270 9.77 -5.76 -10.94
N ARG A 271 10.84 -6.55 -10.94
CA ARG A 271 11.07 -7.60 -11.94
C ARG A 271 9.98 -8.68 -11.89
N MET A 272 9.62 -9.15 -10.69
CA MET A 272 8.54 -10.12 -10.51
C MET A 272 7.19 -9.57 -10.94
N LEU A 273 6.89 -8.31 -10.65
CA LEU A 273 5.65 -7.64 -11.09
C LEU A 273 5.60 -7.53 -12.63
N ALA A 274 6.70 -7.14 -13.26
CA ALA A 274 6.79 -7.06 -14.72
C ALA A 274 6.63 -8.45 -15.39
N ASP A 275 7.13 -9.52 -14.77
CA ASP A 275 6.96 -10.89 -15.25
C ASP A 275 5.51 -11.38 -15.05
N ALA A 276 4.86 -11.01 -13.95
CA ALA A 276 3.48 -11.40 -13.64
C ALA A 276 2.47 -10.80 -14.63
N VAL A 277 2.64 -9.54 -15.00
CA VAL A 277 1.74 -8.85 -15.96
C VAL A 277 1.90 -9.40 -17.40
N ARG A 278 3.06 -9.94 -17.72
CA ARG A 278 3.32 -10.58 -19.03
C ARG A 278 2.55 -11.90 -19.23
N SER A 279 2.14 -12.56 -18.15
CA SER A 279 1.45 -13.85 -18.24
C SER A 279 -0.03 -13.65 -18.57
N PRO A 280 -0.61 -14.37 -19.58
CA PRO A 280 -1.99 -14.16 -20.04
C PRO A 280 -3.09 -14.36 -18.99
N GLY A 281 -2.76 -14.84 -17.79
CA GLY A 281 -3.70 -15.00 -16.68
C GLY A 281 -3.91 -13.75 -15.82
N VAL A 282 -3.22 -12.66 -16.10
CA VAL A 282 -3.37 -11.39 -15.38
C VAL A 282 -4.31 -10.42 -16.12
N ALA A 283 -4.55 -10.67 -17.41
CA ALA A 283 -5.42 -9.87 -18.28
C ALA A 283 -6.83 -10.46 -18.46
N ASN A 284 -7.24 -11.46 -17.64
CA ASN A 284 -8.60 -12.03 -17.68
C ASN A 284 -9.24 -12.02 -16.30
#